data_6a876e342ff6b97a8a5b3c0878f5e8c2
#
_entry.id   6a876e342ff6b97a8a5b3c0878f5e8c2
#
_cell.length_a   1.000
_cell.length_b   1.000
_cell.length_c   1.000
_cell.angle_alpha   90.00
_cell.angle_beta   90.00
_cell.angle_gamma   90.00
#
_symmetry.space_group_name_H-M   'P 1'
#
loop_
_entity.id
_entity.type
_entity.pdbx_description
1 polymer ?
#
loop_
_entity_poly.entity_id
_entity_poly.type
_entity_poly.pdbx_seq_one_letter_code
_entity_poly.pdbx_strand_id
1 'polypeptide(L)'
;MVCVVDIRGGEIEFLQGVEVSVGERLFPQYVDKATICGKTHEAAKKCVAKQELSTSDIRGAFTFSCGINAILGEADGMQDVSDKMACALGSAPLFGMIGGPELGHAYGDKASFACVMYSCLVFQ
;
A
#
# COMPACT_ATOMS: atom_id res chain seq x y z
N MET A 1 -2.66 11.54 1.05
CA MET A 1 -3.13 11.08 2.37
C MET A 1 -2.06 11.40 3.38
N VAL A 2 -2.43 11.97 4.50
CA VAL A 2 -1.51 12.37 5.58
C VAL A 2 -1.86 11.55 6.81
N CYS A 3 -0.87 11.02 7.49
CA CYS A 3 -1.09 10.25 8.72
C CYS A 3 -0.97 11.16 9.95
N VAL A 4 -1.96 11.09 10.82
CA VAL A 4 -1.91 11.68 12.16
C VAL A 4 -1.06 10.77 13.04
N VAL A 5 -0.06 11.35 13.68
CA VAL A 5 0.85 10.62 14.59
C VAL A 5 0.38 10.74 16.03
N ASP A 6 -0.08 11.92 16.40
CA ASP A 6 -0.47 12.20 17.77
C ASP A 6 -1.54 13.30 17.86
N ILE A 7 -2.30 13.28 18.93
CA ILE A 7 -3.27 14.32 19.29
C ILE A 7 -3.06 14.64 20.76
N ARG A 8 -2.46 15.80 21.04
CA ARG A 8 -2.18 16.24 22.40
C ARG A 8 -2.66 17.68 22.62
N GLY A 9 -3.33 17.93 23.72
CA GLY A 9 -3.68 19.29 24.13
C GLY A 9 -4.50 20.10 23.13
N GLY A 10 -5.21 19.44 22.20
CA GLY A 10 -5.94 20.11 21.12
C GLY A 10 -5.11 20.35 19.86
N GLU A 11 -3.88 19.90 19.82
CA GLU A 11 -3.00 19.94 18.66
C GLU A 11 -2.96 18.60 17.95
N ILE A 12 -2.81 18.64 16.64
CA ILE A 12 -2.68 17.44 15.80
C ILE A 12 -1.28 17.45 15.19
N GLU A 13 -0.51 16.40 15.47
CA GLU A 13 0.79 16.17 14.86
C GLU A 13 0.65 15.23 13.66
N PHE A 14 1.16 15.68 12.52
CA PHE A 14 1.19 14.90 11.29
C PHE A 14 2.55 14.25 11.08
N LEU A 15 2.54 13.05 10.52
CA LEU A 15 3.76 12.37 10.11
C LEU A 15 4.51 13.23 9.08
N GLN A 16 5.81 13.38 9.28
CA GLN A 16 6.75 14.00 8.34
C GLN A 16 6.60 15.53 8.14
N GLY A 17 6.16 16.22 9.15
CA GLY A 17 6.17 17.68 9.13
C GLY A 17 5.28 18.27 8.02
N VAL A 18 4.19 17.61 7.70
CA VAL A 18 3.19 18.16 6.80
C VAL A 18 2.59 19.39 7.45
N GLU A 19 2.73 20.51 6.79
CA GLU A 19 2.10 21.75 7.22
C GLU A 19 0.66 21.83 6.69
N VAL A 20 -0.27 22.16 7.55
CA VAL A 20 -1.67 22.39 7.20
C VAL A 20 -2.00 23.85 7.50
N SER A 21 -2.44 24.57 6.49
CA SER A 21 -2.78 25.98 6.62
C SER A 21 -4.17 26.18 7.22
N VAL A 22 -4.36 27.29 7.91
CA VAL A 22 -5.68 27.68 8.43
C VAL A 22 -6.68 27.83 7.27
N GLY A 23 -7.81 27.15 7.38
CA GLY A 23 -8.85 27.15 6.34
C GLY A 23 -8.79 25.94 5.40
N GLU A 24 -7.75 25.13 5.45
CA GLU A 24 -7.73 23.85 4.74
C GLU A 24 -8.71 22.86 5.37
N ARG A 25 -9.33 22.06 4.51
CA ARG A 25 -10.27 21.02 4.94
C ARG A 25 -9.56 19.68 5.02
N LEU A 26 -9.59 19.08 6.18
CA LEU A 26 -9.12 17.71 6.40
C LEU A 26 -10.31 16.75 6.41
N PHE A 27 -10.17 15.64 5.70
CA PHE A 27 -11.16 14.58 5.68
C PHE A 27 -10.57 13.36 6.38
N PRO A 28 -11.04 13.02 7.58
CA PRO A 28 -10.57 11.83 8.27
C PRO A 28 -10.91 10.59 7.44
N GLN A 29 -9.94 9.70 7.34
CA GLN A 29 -10.10 8.41 6.67
C GLN A 29 -9.81 7.32 7.68
N TYR A 30 -10.63 6.30 7.67
CA TYR A 30 -10.45 5.11 8.48
C TYR A 30 -9.89 4.00 7.63
N VAL A 31 -8.87 3.33 8.15
CA VAL A 31 -8.28 2.16 7.52
C VAL A 31 -8.21 1.06 8.58
N ASP A 32 -8.84 -0.06 8.29
CA ASP A 32 -8.78 -1.26 9.11
C ASP A 32 -7.97 -2.37 8.43
N LYS A 33 -7.70 -3.42 9.18
CA LYS A 33 -6.96 -4.60 8.73
C LYS A 33 -7.60 -5.25 7.49
N ALA A 34 -8.90 -5.40 7.45
CA ALA A 34 -9.62 -6.00 6.33
C ALA A 34 -9.47 -5.17 5.06
N THR A 35 -9.53 -3.85 5.17
CA THR A 35 -9.32 -2.92 4.06
C THR A 35 -7.89 -3.03 3.52
N ILE A 36 -6.87 -3.08 4.39
CA ILE A 36 -5.48 -3.23 3.99
C ILE A 36 -5.28 -4.53 3.20
N CYS A 37 -5.72 -5.65 3.75
CA CYS A 37 -5.59 -6.95 3.10
C CYS A 37 -6.35 -7.03 1.76
N GLY A 38 -7.54 -6.45 1.70
CA GLY A 38 -8.34 -6.39 0.46
C GLY A 38 -7.70 -5.53 -0.63
N LYS A 39 -7.18 -4.36 -0.26
CA LYS A 39 -6.52 -3.44 -1.22
C LYS A 39 -5.27 -4.03 -1.85
N THR A 40 -4.52 -4.81 -1.11
CA THR A 40 -3.32 -5.50 -1.64
C THR A 40 -3.69 -6.46 -2.76
N HIS A 41 -4.70 -7.29 -2.54
CA HIS A 41 -5.18 -8.23 -3.55
C HIS A 41 -5.69 -7.52 -4.81
N GLU A 42 -6.47 -6.44 -4.64
CA GLU A 42 -6.93 -5.62 -5.76
C GLU A 42 -5.77 -4.98 -6.54
N ALA A 43 -4.72 -4.51 -5.84
CA ALA A 43 -3.56 -3.92 -6.48
C ALA A 43 -2.82 -4.95 -7.36
N ALA A 44 -2.62 -6.18 -6.85
CA ALA A 44 -2.00 -7.25 -7.62
C ALA A 44 -2.83 -7.63 -8.86
N LYS A 45 -4.13 -7.81 -8.70
CA LYS A 45 -5.04 -8.09 -9.82
C LYS A 45 -5.02 -7.00 -10.89
N LYS A 46 -5.05 -5.73 -10.47
CA LYS A 46 -4.96 -4.59 -11.41
C LYS A 46 -3.64 -4.56 -12.14
N CYS A 47 -2.53 -4.90 -11.47
CA CYS A 47 -1.22 -4.97 -12.10
C CYS A 47 -1.21 -6.02 -13.21
N VAL A 48 -1.69 -7.22 -12.95
CA VAL A 48 -1.78 -8.32 -13.92
C VAL A 48 -2.72 -7.95 -15.08
N ALA A 49 -3.91 -7.45 -14.77
CA ALA A 49 -4.90 -7.08 -15.79
C ALA A 49 -4.44 -5.93 -16.69
N LYS A 50 -3.75 -4.94 -16.14
CA LYS A 50 -3.23 -3.80 -16.91
C LYS A 50 -2.18 -4.20 -17.95
N GLN A 51 -1.47 -5.28 -17.68
CA GLN A 51 -0.46 -5.83 -18.58
C GLN A 51 -1.02 -6.95 -19.49
N GLU A 52 -2.30 -7.24 -19.40
CA GLU A 52 -2.95 -8.33 -20.14
C GLU A 52 -2.27 -9.69 -19.93
N LEU A 53 -1.68 -9.90 -18.74
CA LEU A 53 -0.93 -11.10 -18.42
C LEU A 53 -1.87 -12.25 -18.03
N SER A 54 -1.53 -13.45 -18.50
CA SER A 54 -2.00 -14.67 -17.85
C SER A 54 -1.15 -14.94 -16.61
N THR A 55 -1.74 -15.46 -15.54
CA THR A 55 -0.99 -15.86 -14.35
C THR A 55 0.06 -16.93 -14.64
N SER A 56 -0.13 -17.74 -15.69
CA SER A 56 0.88 -18.72 -16.18
C SER A 56 2.14 -18.07 -16.76
N ASP A 57 2.07 -16.82 -17.17
CA ASP A 57 3.19 -16.10 -17.78
C ASP A 57 4.05 -15.37 -16.74
N ILE A 58 3.55 -15.31 -15.50
CA ILE A 58 4.24 -14.65 -14.41
C ILE A 58 5.37 -15.54 -13.88
N ARG A 59 6.60 -15.06 -13.97
CA ARG A 59 7.82 -15.73 -13.50
C ARG A 59 8.20 -15.35 -12.09
N GLY A 60 7.73 -14.20 -11.62
CA GLY A 60 7.97 -13.72 -10.27
C GLY A 60 7.36 -12.34 -10.06
N ALA A 61 7.32 -11.92 -8.81
CA ALA A 61 6.88 -10.57 -8.46
C ALA A 61 7.68 -10.00 -7.30
N PHE A 62 7.82 -8.68 -7.32
CA PHE A 62 8.42 -7.91 -6.25
C PHE A 62 7.42 -6.90 -5.73
N THR A 63 7.25 -6.82 -4.42
CA THR A 63 6.29 -5.93 -3.79
C THR A 63 6.93 -4.99 -2.80
N PHE A 64 6.40 -3.79 -2.72
CA PHE A 64 6.68 -2.82 -1.68
C PHE A 64 5.42 -2.56 -0.87
N SER A 65 5.54 -2.61 0.44
CA SER A 65 4.47 -2.29 1.38
C SER A 65 4.92 -1.21 2.35
N CYS A 66 4.05 -0.26 2.60
CA CYS A 66 4.26 0.70 3.68
C CYS A 66 4.36 0.00 5.04
N GLY A 67 5.28 0.46 5.89
CA GLY A 67 5.44 -0.05 7.25
C GLY A 67 4.18 0.07 8.10
N ILE A 68 3.36 1.07 7.85
CA ILE A 68 2.06 1.24 8.50
C ILE A 68 1.14 0.05 8.21
N ASN A 69 1.18 -0.50 7.00
CA ASN A 69 0.40 -1.69 6.66
C ASN A 69 0.81 -2.90 7.53
N ALA A 70 2.11 -3.06 7.80
CA ALA A 70 2.60 -4.12 8.67
C ALA A 70 2.16 -3.92 10.13
N ILE A 71 2.21 -2.69 10.62
CA ILE A 71 1.77 -2.35 11.99
C ILE A 71 0.27 -2.61 12.15
N LEU A 72 -0.55 -2.12 11.24
CA LEU A 72 -2.00 -2.25 11.30
C LEU A 72 -2.49 -3.66 10.96
N GLY A 73 -1.74 -4.36 10.10
CA GLY A 73 -2.07 -5.73 9.69
C GLY A 73 -1.74 -6.78 10.75
N GLU A 74 -0.75 -6.49 11.60
CA GLU A 74 -0.17 -7.48 12.51
C GLU A 74 0.37 -8.72 11.77
N ALA A 75 0.83 -9.73 12.48
CA ALA A 75 1.46 -10.89 11.84
C ALA A 75 0.47 -11.71 10.98
N ASP A 76 -0.73 -11.92 11.48
CA ASP A 76 -1.77 -12.70 10.79
C ASP A 76 -2.35 -11.95 9.57
N GLY A 77 -2.48 -10.62 9.64
CA GLY A 77 -2.88 -9.81 8.50
C GLY A 77 -1.82 -9.75 7.42
N MET A 78 -0.54 -9.75 7.78
CA MET A 78 0.55 -9.83 6.80
C MET A 78 0.62 -11.20 6.13
N GLN A 79 0.27 -12.28 6.83
CA GLN A 79 0.12 -13.60 6.24
C GLN A 79 -1.04 -13.61 5.23
N ASP A 80 -2.21 -13.06 5.60
CA ASP A 80 -3.37 -12.95 4.69
C ASP A 80 -3.04 -12.13 3.43
N VAL A 81 -2.25 -11.05 3.57
CA VAL A 81 -1.73 -10.27 2.44
C VAL A 81 -0.87 -11.13 1.53
N SER A 82 0.07 -11.89 2.09
CA SER A 82 0.95 -12.79 1.33
C SER A 82 0.16 -13.83 0.54
N ASP A 83 -0.80 -14.48 1.20
CA ASP A 83 -1.64 -15.51 0.59
C ASP A 83 -2.50 -14.94 -0.55
N LYS A 84 -3.09 -13.78 -0.35
CA LYS A 84 -3.87 -13.08 -1.37
C LYS A 84 -3.03 -12.62 -2.55
N MET A 85 -1.81 -12.19 -2.30
CA MET A 85 -0.87 -11.84 -3.37
C MET A 85 -0.47 -13.09 -4.16
N ALA A 86 -0.12 -14.18 -3.50
CA ALA A 86 0.20 -15.45 -4.16
C ALA A 86 -0.97 -15.93 -5.02
N CYS A 87 -2.19 -15.85 -4.50
CA CYS A 87 -3.40 -16.21 -5.26
C CYS A 87 -3.57 -15.33 -6.51
N ALA A 88 -3.36 -14.01 -6.40
CA ALA A 88 -3.51 -13.08 -7.52
C ALA A 88 -2.44 -13.26 -8.61
N LEU A 89 -1.26 -13.76 -8.24
CA LEU A 89 -0.09 -13.92 -9.11
C LEU A 89 0.13 -15.38 -9.58
N GLY A 90 -0.83 -16.27 -9.34
CA GLY A 90 -0.75 -17.66 -9.82
C GLY A 90 0.33 -18.51 -9.14
N SER A 91 0.65 -18.23 -7.88
CA SER A 91 1.70 -18.90 -7.09
C SER A 91 3.12 -18.69 -7.62
N ALA A 92 3.35 -17.65 -8.42
CA ALA A 92 4.69 -17.24 -8.82
C ALA A 92 5.53 -16.83 -7.61
N PRO A 93 6.86 -17.03 -7.64
CA PRO A 93 7.73 -16.60 -6.56
C PRO A 93 7.51 -15.11 -6.23
N LEU A 94 7.29 -14.83 -4.95
CA LEU A 94 7.01 -13.50 -4.45
C LEU A 94 8.10 -13.08 -3.46
N PHE A 95 8.72 -11.94 -3.71
CA PHE A 95 9.60 -11.26 -2.76
C PHE A 95 9.04 -9.89 -2.45
N GLY A 96 9.14 -9.46 -1.21
CA GLY A 96 8.63 -8.16 -0.80
C GLY A 96 9.51 -7.45 0.21
N MET A 97 9.41 -6.12 0.20
CA MET A 97 10.01 -5.26 1.21
C MET A 97 8.93 -4.47 1.93
N ILE A 98 9.15 -4.25 3.21
CA ILE A 98 8.40 -3.32 4.03
C ILE A 98 9.29 -2.10 4.23
N GLY A 99 8.79 -0.94 3.85
CA GLY A 99 9.55 0.32 3.88
C GLY A 99 8.82 1.43 4.61
N GLY A 100 9.48 2.58 4.65
CA GLY A 100 8.89 3.83 5.12
C GLY A 100 7.93 4.43 4.10
N PRO A 101 7.78 5.77 4.10
CA PRO A 101 6.93 6.44 3.13
C PRO A 101 7.38 6.17 1.69
N GLU A 102 6.40 5.98 0.81
CA GLU A 102 6.65 5.57 -0.56
C GLU A 102 6.55 6.75 -1.52
N LEU A 103 7.47 6.74 -2.50
CA LEU A 103 7.37 7.53 -3.71
C LEU A 103 6.94 6.61 -4.85
N GLY A 104 5.94 7.01 -5.61
CA GLY A 104 5.47 6.20 -6.71
C GLY A 104 4.56 6.96 -7.67
N HIS A 105 4.25 6.32 -8.78
CA HIS A 105 3.29 6.81 -9.76
C HIS A 105 1.92 6.17 -9.51
N ALA A 106 1.13 6.80 -8.66
CA ALA A 106 -0.21 6.29 -8.37
C ALA A 106 -1.21 6.60 -9.50
N TYR A 107 -1.10 7.78 -10.10
CA TYR A 107 -2.00 8.26 -11.14
C TYR A 107 -1.27 9.12 -12.16
N GLY A 108 -1.20 8.63 -13.40
CA GLY A 108 -0.55 9.35 -14.51
C GLY A 108 0.98 9.43 -14.39
N ASP A 109 1.56 10.46 -14.99
CA ASP A 109 3.02 10.61 -15.13
C ASP A 109 3.70 11.35 -13.98
N LYS A 110 2.95 11.72 -12.94
CA LYS A 110 3.49 12.44 -11.79
C LYS A 110 3.84 11.49 -10.67
N ALA A 111 5.07 11.58 -10.19
CA ALA A 111 5.44 10.96 -8.92
C ALA A 111 4.62 11.57 -7.79
N SER A 112 4.07 10.73 -6.95
CA SER A 112 3.35 11.12 -5.74
C SER A 112 3.96 10.46 -4.52
N PHE A 113 3.94 11.21 -3.45
CA PHE A 113 4.30 10.74 -2.13
C PHE A 113 3.03 10.28 -1.41
N ALA A 114 3.06 9.12 -0.82
CA ALA A 114 1.92 8.61 -0.06
C ALA A 114 2.34 7.67 1.07
N CYS A 115 1.43 7.50 2.01
CA CYS A 115 1.50 6.47 3.03
C CYS A 115 0.43 5.40 2.75
N VAL A 116 0.61 4.23 3.34
CA VAL A 116 -0.33 3.09 3.20
C VAL A 116 -0.44 2.63 1.74
N MET A 117 0.66 2.71 1.01
CA MET A 117 0.71 2.21 -0.37
C MET A 117 1.15 0.75 -0.44
N TYR A 118 0.68 0.12 -1.51
CA TYR A 118 1.21 -1.13 -2.03
C TYR A 118 1.60 -0.94 -3.49
N SER A 119 2.79 -1.39 -3.82
CA SER A 119 3.28 -1.42 -5.19
C SER A 119 3.70 -2.84 -5.54
N CYS A 120 3.40 -3.25 -6.76
CA CYS A 120 3.73 -4.57 -7.27
C CYS A 120 4.41 -4.44 -8.63
N LEU A 121 5.57 -5.05 -8.77
CA LEU A 121 6.29 -5.22 -10.03
C LEU A 121 6.23 -6.70 -10.40
N VAL A 122 5.74 -7.00 -11.58
CA VAL A 122 5.56 -8.37 -12.07
C VAL A 122 6.54 -8.64 -13.19
N PHE A 123 7.21 -9.79 -13.15
CA PHE A 123 8.16 -10.28 -14.14
C PHE A 123 7.55 -11.39 -14.99
N GLN A 124 7.77 -11.30 -16.29
CA GLN A 124 7.45 -12.32 -17.30
C GLN A 124 8.63 -13.23 -17.56
#